data_96b952326ef3aa1796109c1719e1a2c2
#
_entry.id   96b952326ef3aa1796109c1719e1a2c2
#
_cell.length_a   1.000
_cell.length_b   1.000
_cell.length_c   1.000
_cell.angle_alpha   90.00
_cell.angle_beta   90.00
_cell.angle_gamma   90.00
#
_symmetry.space_group_name_H-M   'P 1'
#
loop_
_entity.id
_entity.type
_entity.pdbx_description
1 polymer ?
#
loop_
_entity_poly.entity_id
_entity_poly.type
_entity_poly.pdbx_seq_one_letter_code
_entity_poly.pdbx_strand_id
1 'polypeptide(L)'
;MKTIGIICEYNPFHNGHAHQLHTLAQEHPEALRICIMSGSFVQRGEPAIFSKFDRARWAILGGADIVIELPTLYSLGSAQLFGTGAIRMVKALHIDALSFGSETADLDTLVDIAKRMDCESTQTVLRTYINEGMSYGSAFRKALNTEMLNTPNALLGLEYIRAGLTYYPSLKYIPILRTSDHHEANITKDFPSGTALRKLITEMATGSNNCNKNSIYTFTDIDTTTITSTNTNTNTNSTATATATVTTLTKLNALNSKIKLQLQSIVPKTIADDMTNIISNGAYVNYNRYYDMVHTLSRRTSTNKLESFGEFNEGIEHLWSKAAQQPTWNLAMKQIKSKRYTYARLQRMGAYLTLGIQKDLLQSAIQEAPQYARLLAFNDRGRQWLRNDFEIPLIQKWAKVPNELNTLGQTMHQIDTLATDIQALCLHNEVKRMGHMDYTYTPQYIK
;
A
#
# COMPACT_ATOMS: atom_id res chain seq x y z
N MET A 1 -0.04 -28.58 -6.83
CA MET A 1 0.11 -27.15 -6.50
C MET A 1 0.78 -27.06 -5.15
N LYS A 2 1.97 -26.48 -5.09
CA LYS A 2 2.77 -26.37 -3.85
C LYS A 2 2.77 -24.95 -3.28
N THR A 3 2.50 -23.95 -4.14
CA THR A 3 2.59 -22.53 -3.79
C THR A 3 1.42 -21.75 -4.36
N ILE A 4 0.89 -20.82 -3.58
CA ILE A 4 -0.17 -19.89 -3.97
C ILE A 4 0.30 -18.47 -3.66
N GLY A 5 0.42 -17.65 -4.70
CA GLY A 5 0.71 -16.23 -4.59
C GLY A 5 -0.53 -15.41 -4.26
N ILE A 6 -0.37 -14.37 -3.47
CA ILE A 6 -1.40 -13.36 -3.19
C ILE A 6 -0.77 -11.99 -3.42
N ILE A 7 -1.24 -11.26 -4.43
CA ILE A 7 -0.81 -9.88 -4.65
C ILE A 7 -1.63 -8.98 -3.75
N CYS A 8 -0.97 -8.19 -2.88
CA CYS A 8 -1.64 -7.46 -1.82
C CYS A 8 -0.94 -6.14 -1.45
N GLU A 9 -1.67 -5.28 -0.76
CA GLU A 9 -1.14 -4.04 -0.17
C GLU A 9 -1.19 -4.08 1.36
N TYR A 10 -2.21 -4.72 1.92
CA TYR A 10 -2.48 -4.79 3.36
C TYR A 10 -2.37 -3.41 4.04
N ASN A 11 -3.09 -2.45 3.51
CA ASN A 11 -3.01 -1.04 3.91
C ASN A 11 -4.26 -0.53 4.66
N PRO A 12 -4.44 -0.93 5.95
CA PRO A 12 -3.73 -1.97 6.68
C PRO A 12 -4.34 -3.37 6.50
N PHE A 13 -3.73 -4.40 7.12
CA PHE A 13 -4.28 -5.75 7.21
C PHE A 13 -5.59 -5.75 7.99
N HIS A 14 -6.59 -6.53 7.56
CA HIS A 14 -7.92 -6.61 8.19
C HIS A 14 -8.56 -8.00 8.00
N ASN A 15 -9.72 -8.22 8.65
CA ASN A 15 -10.41 -9.52 8.64
C ASN A 15 -10.72 -10.07 7.24
N GLY A 16 -10.99 -9.22 6.25
CA GLY A 16 -11.17 -9.66 4.85
C GLY A 16 -9.91 -10.30 4.26
N HIS A 17 -8.72 -9.80 4.61
CA HIS A 17 -7.45 -10.40 4.20
C HIS A 17 -7.18 -11.71 4.94
N ALA A 18 -7.47 -11.75 6.24
CA ALA A 18 -7.37 -12.97 7.04
C ALA A 18 -8.31 -14.06 6.52
N HIS A 19 -9.52 -13.68 6.13
CA HIS A 19 -10.50 -14.62 5.54
C HIS A 19 -9.95 -15.25 4.26
N GLN A 20 -9.39 -14.48 3.32
CA GLN A 20 -8.77 -15.01 2.10
C GLN A 20 -7.67 -16.03 2.43
N LEU A 21 -6.73 -15.66 3.33
CA LEU A 21 -5.64 -16.55 3.73
C LEU A 21 -6.14 -17.82 4.41
N HIS A 22 -7.18 -17.71 5.24
CA HIS A 22 -7.81 -18.85 5.92
C HIS A 22 -8.53 -19.79 4.95
N THR A 23 -9.32 -19.25 4.02
CA THR A 23 -9.97 -20.04 2.97
C THR A 23 -8.94 -20.84 2.17
N LEU A 24 -7.83 -20.19 1.74
CA LEU A 24 -6.76 -20.88 1.05
C LEU A 24 -6.09 -21.96 1.90
N ALA A 25 -5.97 -21.76 3.21
CA ALA A 25 -5.42 -22.75 4.12
C ALA A 25 -6.34 -23.98 4.27
N GLN A 26 -7.65 -23.79 4.21
CA GLN A 26 -8.63 -24.87 4.27
C GLN A 26 -8.72 -25.65 2.97
N GLU A 27 -8.78 -24.95 1.84
CA GLU A 27 -8.94 -25.59 0.52
C GLU A 27 -7.64 -26.19 -0.01
N HIS A 28 -6.49 -25.64 0.40
CA HIS A 28 -5.16 -26.05 -0.06
C HIS A 28 -4.15 -26.14 1.10
N PRO A 29 -4.36 -27.04 2.08
CA PRO A 29 -3.59 -27.08 3.33
C PRO A 29 -2.10 -27.30 3.13
N GLU A 30 -1.69 -28.02 2.09
CA GLU A 30 -0.28 -28.29 1.79
C GLU A 30 0.40 -27.14 1.02
N ALA A 31 -0.35 -26.24 0.41
CA ALA A 31 0.23 -25.14 -0.36
C ALA A 31 0.78 -24.04 0.54
N LEU A 32 1.94 -23.49 0.20
CA LEU A 32 2.47 -22.28 0.83
C LEU A 32 1.74 -21.04 0.30
N ARG A 33 1.39 -20.13 1.19
CA ARG A 33 0.76 -18.84 0.89
C ARG A 33 1.81 -17.74 0.86
N ILE A 34 2.15 -17.27 -0.33
CA ILE A 34 3.22 -16.31 -0.58
C ILE A 34 2.61 -14.97 -0.95
N CYS A 35 2.73 -13.99 -0.08
CA CYS A 35 2.26 -12.62 -0.34
C CYS A 35 3.30 -11.84 -1.13
N ILE A 36 2.91 -11.32 -2.30
CA ILE A 36 3.67 -10.30 -3.05
C ILE A 36 3.05 -8.96 -2.66
N MET A 37 3.71 -8.24 -1.76
CA MET A 37 3.13 -7.09 -1.07
C MET A 37 3.78 -5.78 -1.50
N SER A 38 2.97 -4.76 -1.80
CA SER A 38 3.46 -3.39 -2.02
C SER A 38 4.34 -2.92 -0.86
N GLY A 39 5.47 -2.32 -1.18
CA GLY A 39 6.42 -1.76 -0.21
C GLY A 39 5.85 -0.56 0.56
N SER A 40 6.66 0.49 0.72
CA SER A 40 6.28 1.68 1.51
C SER A 40 5.25 2.58 0.83
N PHE A 41 5.05 2.43 -0.49
CA PHE A 41 3.99 3.10 -1.25
C PHE A 41 3.04 2.09 -1.86
N VAL A 42 1.77 2.49 -1.99
CA VAL A 42 0.69 1.66 -2.51
C VAL A 42 0.21 2.16 -3.89
N GLN A 43 -0.49 1.31 -4.62
CA GLN A 43 -0.93 1.53 -6.01
C GLN A 43 -1.71 2.84 -6.21
N ARG A 44 -2.40 3.31 -5.18
CA ARG A 44 -3.13 4.59 -5.24
C ARG A 44 -2.25 5.84 -5.20
N GLY A 45 -0.93 5.70 -5.03
CA GLY A 45 0.00 6.84 -5.05
C GLY A 45 0.20 7.52 -3.70
N GLU A 46 0.05 6.78 -2.61
CA GLU A 46 0.22 7.28 -1.25
C GLU A 46 1.17 6.37 -0.47
N PRO A 47 1.87 6.87 0.55
CA PRO A 47 2.56 6.01 1.49
C PRO A 47 1.55 5.13 2.24
N ALA A 48 1.90 3.86 2.44
CA ALA A 48 1.09 2.97 3.26
C ALA A 48 1.01 3.50 4.70
N ILE A 49 -0.15 3.32 5.36
CA ILE A 49 -0.39 3.91 6.70
C ILE A 49 0.58 3.39 7.76
N PHE A 50 1.03 2.13 7.63
CA PHE A 50 2.02 1.50 8.50
C PHE A 50 3.23 1.03 7.69
N SER A 51 4.35 0.80 8.36
CA SER A 51 5.57 0.32 7.73
C SER A 51 5.35 -1.01 6.99
N LYS A 52 6.11 -1.27 5.92
CA LYS A 52 6.07 -2.55 5.22
C LYS A 52 6.44 -3.72 6.13
N PHE A 53 7.28 -3.49 7.13
CA PHE A 53 7.70 -4.51 8.08
C PHE A 53 6.57 -4.92 9.03
N ASP A 54 5.80 -3.96 9.56
CA ASP A 54 4.63 -4.25 10.40
C ASP A 54 3.55 -4.96 9.59
N ARG A 55 3.28 -4.51 8.38
CA ARG A 55 2.29 -5.15 7.47
C ARG A 55 2.71 -6.56 7.09
N ALA A 56 4.01 -6.82 6.85
CA ALA A 56 4.53 -8.15 6.58
C ALA A 56 4.37 -9.08 7.79
N ARG A 57 4.67 -8.59 9.00
CA ARG A 57 4.44 -9.34 10.24
C ARG A 57 2.97 -9.72 10.41
N TRP A 58 2.06 -8.77 10.18
CA TRP A 58 0.62 -9.03 10.26
C TRP A 58 0.13 -10.01 9.20
N ALA A 59 0.72 -10.00 8.02
CA ALA A 59 0.41 -10.98 7.00
C ALA A 59 0.76 -12.41 7.46
N ILE A 60 1.93 -12.61 8.08
CA ILE A 60 2.31 -13.91 8.65
C ILE A 60 1.37 -14.31 9.80
N LEU A 61 1.12 -13.40 10.75
CA LEU A 61 0.16 -13.63 11.85
C LEU A 61 -1.27 -13.91 11.34
N GLY A 62 -1.62 -13.37 10.18
CA GLY A 62 -2.90 -13.58 9.50
C GLY A 62 -2.98 -14.84 8.65
N GLY A 63 -1.89 -15.63 8.56
CA GLY A 63 -1.88 -16.93 7.89
C GLY A 63 -1.05 -17.01 6.61
N ALA A 64 -0.29 -16.00 6.22
CA ALA A 64 0.71 -16.12 5.16
C ALA A 64 1.93 -16.91 5.64
N ASP A 65 2.65 -17.57 4.72
CA ASP A 65 3.86 -18.31 5.03
C ASP A 65 5.12 -17.51 4.69
N ILE A 66 5.03 -16.64 3.66
CA ILE A 66 6.13 -15.80 3.18
C ILE A 66 5.56 -14.45 2.72
N VAL A 67 6.31 -13.38 2.93
CA VAL A 67 6.00 -12.04 2.40
C VAL A 67 7.21 -11.50 1.64
N ILE A 68 7.01 -11.23 0.36
CA ILE A 68 7.97 -10.64 -0.57
C ILE A 68 7.52 -9.22 -0.92
N GLU A 69 8.43 -8.27 -0.96
CA GLU A 69 8.15 -6.90 -1.39
C GLU A 69 8.04 -6.81 -2.92
N LEU A 70 6.93 -6.26 -3.41
CA LEU A 70 6.83 -5.79 -4.80
C LEU A 70 7.52 -4.41 -4.89
N PRO A 71 8.56 -4.26 -5.72
CA PRO A 71 9.28 -3.00 -5.82
C PRO A 71 8.38 -1.81 -6.12
N THR A 72 8.69 -0.65 -5.53
CA THR A 72 7.89 0.58 -5.58
C THR A 72 7.55 1.02 -7.01
N LEU A 73 8.47 0.82 -7.94
CA LEU A 73 8.28 1.15 -9.34
C LEU A 73 7.07 0.45 -9.97
N TYR A 74 6.79 -0.79 -9.57
CA TYR A 74 5.61 -1.54 -10.00
C TYR A 74 4.43 -1.32 -9.07
N SER A 75 4.65 -1.24 -7.76
CA SER A 75 3.57 -1.04 -6.80
C SER A 75 2.85 0.31 -6.95
N LEU A 76 3.52 1.34 -7.47
CA LEU A 76 2.96 2.64 -7.84
C LEU A 76 2.40 2.68 -9.27
N GLY A 77 2.43 1.58 -10.00
CA GLY A 77 1.98 1.53 -11.39
C GLY A 77 0.48 1.76 -11.58
N SER A 78 0.10 2.02 -12.83
CA SER A 78 -1.28 1.80 -13.25
C SER A 78 -1.71 0.36 -12.97
N ALA A 79 -3.00 0.03 -13.01
CA ALA A 79 -3.46 -1.35 -12.81
C ALA A 79 -2.71 -2.35 -13.72
N GLN A 80 -2.45 -1.97 -14.96
CA GLN A 80 -1.70 -2.76 -15.93
C GLN A 80 -0.23 -2.97 -15.50
N LEU A 81 0.50 -1.89 -15.15
CA LEU A 81 1.90 -2.00 -14.73
C LEU A 81 2.04 -2.76 -13.41
N PHE A 82 1.13 -2.49 -12.47
CA PHE A 82 1.06 -3.21 -11.19
C PHE A 82 0.84 -4.71 -11.42
N GLY A 83 -0.16 -5.09 -12.22
CA GLY A 83 -0.44 -6.49 -12.55
C GLY A 83 0.71 -7.15 -13.29
N THR A 84 1.26 -6.49 -14.30
CA THR A 84 2.39 -7.02 -15.09
C THR A 84 3.62 -7.27 -14.23
N GLY A 85 4.01 -6.29 -13.39
CA GLY A 85 5.18 -6.44 -12.51
C GLY A 85 4.98 -7.55 -11.48
N ALA A 86 3.80 -7.61 -10.86
CA ALA A 86 3.49 -8.64 -9.88
C ALA A 86 3.47 -10.06 -10.50
N ILE A 87 2.87 -10.25 -11.67
CA ILE A 87 2.82 -11.55 -12.37
C ILE A 87 4.22 -11.98 -12.83
N ARG A 88 5.04 -11.07 -13.32
CA ARG A 88 6.43 -11.41 -13.70
C ARG A 88 7.26 -11.78 -12.49
N MET A 89 7.00 -11.21 -11.31
CA MET A 89 7.60 -11.65 -10.05
C MET A 89 7.09 -13.03 -9.62
N VAL A 90 5.78 -13.30 -9.72
CA VAL A 90 5.16 -14.61 -9.47
C VAL A 90 5.83 -15.69 -10.33
N LYS A 91 6.08 -15.41 -11.62
CA LYS A 91 6.80 -16.29 -12.53
C LYS A 91 8.25 -16.53 -12.07
N ALA A 92 9.00 -15.44 -11.82
CA ALA A 92 10.39 -15.49 -11.45
C ALA A 92 10.65 -16.24 -10.12
N LEU A 93 9.64 -16.30 -9.26
CA LEU A 93 9.62 -17.04 -8.00
C LEU A 93 9.03 -18.46 -8.12
N HIS A 94 8.67 -18.90 -9.33
CA HIS A 94 8.09 -20.23 -9.62
C HIS A 94 6.84 -20.54 -8.79
N ILE A 95 5.95 -19.53 -8.61
CA ILE A 95 4.70 -19.71 -7.87
C ILE A 95 3.66 -20.36 -8.77
N ASP A 96 3.03 -21.46 -8.32
CA ASP A 96 2.17 -22.33 -9.14
C ASP A 96 0.79 -21.73 -9.45
N ALA A 97 0.22 -20.95 -8.50
CA ALA A 97 -1.11 -20.39 -8.62
C ALA A 97 -1.18 -18.98 -8.02
N LEU A 98 -2.14 -18.18 -8.48
CA LEU A 98 -2.44 -16.85 -7.95
C LEU A 98 -3.87 -16.81 -7.39
N SER A 99 -4.02 -16.38 -6.14
CA SER A 99 -5.31 -16.07 -5.55
C SER A 99 -5.54 -14.57 -5.47
N PHE A 100 -6.75 -14.14 -5.79
CA PHE A 100 -7.19 -12.75 -5.67
C PHE A 100 -8.69 -12.67 -5.33
N GLY A 101 -9.09 -11.57 -4.68
CA GLY A 101 -10.50 -11.31 -4.40
C GLY A 101 -11.24 -10.89 -5.66
N SER A 102 -12.40 -11.49 -5.93
CA SER A 102 -13.24 -11.21 -7.10
C SER A 102 -14.70 -11.11 -6.70
N GLU A 103 -15.48 -10.38 -7.46
CA GLU A 103 -16.95 -10.30 -7.34
C GLU A 103 -17.65 -11.51 -7.99
N THR A 104 -16.91 -12.35 -8.72
CA THR A 104 -17.37 -13.63 -9.27
C THR A 104 -16.30 -14.70 -9.08
N ALA A 105 -16.73 -15.93 -8.84
CA ALA A 105 -15.87 -17.11 -8.84
C ALA A 105 -15.77 -17.78 -10.22
N ASP A 106 -16.52 -17.30 -11.23
CA ASP A 106 -16.52 -17.83 -12.61
C ASP A 106 -15.22 -17.45 -13.33
N LEU A 107 -14.24 -18.34 -13.25
CA LEU A 107 -12.92 -18.15 -13.85
C LEU A 107 -12.96 -18.11 -15.38
N ASP A 108 -13.86 -18.90 -16.00
CA ASP A 108 -13.94 -18.97 -17.46
C ASP A 108 -14.40 -17.61 -18.03
N THR A 109 -15.39 -16.99 -17.41
CA THR A 109 -15.82 -15.64 -17.74
C THR A 109 -14.71 -14.61 -17.54
N LEU A 110 -13.96 -14.68 -16.44
CA LEU A 110 -12.83 -13.77 -16.19
C LEU A 110 -11.72 -13.93 -17.24
N VAL A 111 -11.38 -15.16 -17.61
CA VAL A 111 -10.37 -15.45 -18.64
C VAL A 111 -10.83 -14.98 -20.03
N ASP A 112 -12.11 -15.18 -20.38
CA ASP A 112 -12.67 -14.68 -21.65
C ASP A 112 -12.57 -13.14 -21.72
N ILE A 113 -13.00 -12.44 -20.69
CA ILE A 113 -12.91 -10.97 -20.64
C ILE A 113 -11.45 -10.53 -20.75
N ALA A 114 -10.51 -11.16 -20.03
CA ALA A 114 -9.09 -10.81 -20.08
C ALA A 114 -8.51 -11.01 -21.50
N LYS A 115 -8.87 -12.07 -22.22
CA LYS A 115 -8.48 -12.29 -23.62
C LYS A 115 -9.06 -11.21 -24.53
N ARG A 116 -10.32 -10.84 -24.35
CA ARG A 116 -10.98 -9.80 -25.14
C ARG A 116 -10.38 -8.42 -24.91
N MET A 117 -9.78 -8.16 -23.75
CA MET A 117 -9.08 -6.89 -23.50
C MET A 117 -7.95 -6.63 -24.50
N ASP A 118 -7.27 -7.66 -25.01
CA ASP A 118 -6.15 -7.53 -25.96
C ASP A 118 -6.57 -7.69 -27.44
N CYS A 119 -7.85 -7.98 -27.73
CA CYS A 119 -8.34 -8.03 -29.09
C CYS A 119 -8.20 -6.66 -29.78
N GLU A 120 -7.75 -6.66 -31.04
CA GLU A 120 -7.55 -5.44 -31.83
C GLU A 120 -8.79 -4.56 -31.90
N SER A 121 -9.97 -5.17 -32.06
CA SER A 121 -11.26 -4.47 -32.06
C SER A 121 -11.51 -3.73 -30.73
N THR A 122 -11.26 -4.39 -29.60
CA THR A 122 -11.40 -3.78 -28.26
C THR A 122 -10.41 -2.65 -28.06
N GLN A 123 -9.15 -2.84 -28.46
CA GLN A 123 -8.10 -1.83 -28.34
C GLN A 123 -8.38 -0.59 -29.20
N THR A 124 -8.96 -0.76 -30.38
CA THR A 124 -9.36 0.35 -31.26
C THR A 124 -10.47 1.18 -30.61
N VAL A 125 -11.51 0.53 -30.11
CA VAL A 125 -12.63 1.19 -29.41
C VAL A 125 -12.16 1.83 -28.10
N LEU A 126 -11.26 1.17 -27.36
CA LEU A 126 -10.65 1.71 -26.15
C LEU A 126 -9.93 3.04 -26.42
N ARG A 127 -9.09 3.09 -27.48
CA ARG A 127 -8.38 4.32 -27.87
C ARG A 127 -9.34 5.46 -28.19
N THR A 128 -10.44 5.17 -28.88
CA THR A 128 -11.47 6.17 -29.17
C THR A 128 -12.05 6.76 -27.89
N TYR A 129 -12.45 5.94 -26.93
CA TYR A 129 -13.01 6.41 -25.66
C TYR A 129 -11.99 7.16 -24.77
N ILE A 130 -10.70 6.75 -24.80
CA ILE A 130 -9.64 7.49 -24.10
C ILE A 130 -9.45 8.87 -24.74
N ASN A 131 -9.46 8.97 -26.07
CA ASN A 131 -9.36 10.24 -26.80
C ASN A 131 -10.56 11.17 -26.52
N GLU A 132 -11.76 10.60 -26.30
CA GLU A 132 -12.95 11.32 -25.82
C GLU A 132 -12.86 11.76 -24.35
N GLY A 133 -11.76 11.47 -23.65
CA GLY A 133 -11.50 11.90 -22.29
C GLY A 133 -12.01 10.96 -21.19
N MET A 134 -12.29 9.70 -21.50
CA MET A 134 -12.63 8.71 -20.49
C MET A 134 -11.40 8.24 -19.72
N SER A 135 -11.59 7.83 -18.46
CA SER A 135 -10.56 7.08 -17.72
C SER A 135 -10.40 5.67 -18.28
N TYR A 136 -9.19 5.09 -18.15
CA TYR A 136 -8.86 3.75 -18.64
C TYR A 136 -9.90 2.68 -18.26
N GLY A 137 -10.23 2.55 -16.97
CA GLY A 137 -11.21 1.57 -16.50
C GLY A 137 -12.62 1.80 -17.08
N SER A 138 -13.07 3.07 -17.17
CA SER A 138 -14.36 3.40 -17.78
C SER A 138 -14.39 3.13 -19.28
N ALA A 139 -13.30 3.40 -19.98
CA ALA A 139 -13.16 3.13 -21.39
C ALA A 139 -13.17 1.62 -21.71
N PHE A 140 -12.47 0.81 -20.91
CA PHE A 140 -12.52 -0.65 -21.05
C PHE A 140 -13.91 -1.23 -20.77
N ARG A 141 -14.55 -0.80 -19.68
CA ARG A 141 -15.93 -1.21 -19.36
C ARG A 141 -16.86 -1.00 -20.56
N LYS A 142 -16.77 0.18 -21.16
CA LYS A 142 -17.60 0.52 -22.32
C LYS A 142 -17.21 -0.26 -23.58
N ALA A 143 -15.90 -0.43 -23.83
CA ALA A 143 -15.40 -1.18 -24.99
C ALA A 143 -15.76 -2.67 -24.94
N LEU A 144 -15.75 -3.27 -23.75
CA LEU A 144 -16.09 -4.68 -23.54
C LEU A 144 -17.58 -4.92 -23.31
N ASN A 145 -18.36 -3.86 -23.13
CA ASN A 145 -19.78 -3.91 -22.75
C ASN A 145 -20.02 -4.84 -21.53
N THR A 146 -19.27 -4.60 -20.46
CA THR A 146 -19.34 -5.43 -19.25
C THR A 146 -19.45 -4.59 -17.99
N GLU A 147 -20.33 -4.99 -17.07
CA GLU A 147 -20.47 -4.38 -15.75
C GLU A 147 -19.42 -4.92 -14.73
N MET A 148 -18.72 -5.99 -15.06
CA MET A 148 -17.72 -6.61 -14.18
C MET A 148 -16.53 -5.68 -13.87
N LEU A 149 -16.29 -4.63 -14.64
CA LEU A 149 -15.24 -3.63 -14.43
C LEU A 149 -15.70 -2.44 -13.57
N ASN A 150 -16.82 -2.56 -12.85
CA ASN A 150 -17.35 -1.48 -12.02
C ASN A 150 -16.51 -1.24 -10.75
N THR A 151 -15.75 -2.23 -10.30
CA THR A 151 -14.93 -2.12 -9.09
C THR A 151 -13.44 -2.12 -9.40
N PRO A 152 -12.62 -1.43 -8.61
CA PRO A 152 -11.17 -1.43 -8.78
C PRO A 152 -10.54 -2.83 -8.68
N ASN A 153 -11.11 -3.74 -7.87
CA ASN A 153 -10.57 -5.09 -7.72
C ASN A 153 -10.84 -5.97 -8.94
N ALA A 154 -12.03 -5.87 -9.53
CA ALA A 154 -12.32 -6.58 -10.76
C ALA A 154 -11.33 -6.21 -11.87
N LEU A 155 -11.02 -4.90 -12.02
CA LEU A 155 -10.02 -4.47 -12.97
C LEU A 155 -8.63 -5.06 -12.66
N LEU A 156 -8.20 -5.07 -11.38
CA LEU A 156 -6.92 -5.66 -11.00
C LEU A 156 -6.90 -7.17 -11.25
N GLY A 157 -7.96 -7.90 -10.90
CA GLY A 157 -8.06 -9.34 -11.17
C GLY A 157 -7.93 -9.67 -12.65
N LEU A 158 -8.60 -8.89 -13.50
CA LEU A 158 -8.50 -9.05 -14.96
C LEU A 158 -7.10 -8.70 -15.49
N GLU A 159 -6.44 -7.66 -14.97
CA GLU A 159 -5.06 -7.34 -15.34
C GLU A 159 -4.07 -8.42 -14.88
N TYR A 160 -4.31 -9.11 -13.77
CA TYR A 160 -3.50 -10.27 -13.37
C TYR A 160 -3.65 -11.42 -14.35
N ILE A 161 -4.89 -11.77 -14.75
CA ILE A 161 -5.14 -12.84 -15.73
C ILE A 161 -4.53 -12.45 -17.08
N ARG A 162 -4.74 -11.22 -17.55
CA ARG A 162 -4.19 -10.69 -18.79
C ARG A 162 -2.65 -10.78 -18.83
N ALA A 163 -1.99 -10.31 -17.77
CA ALA A 163 -0.54 -10.41 -17.62
C ALA A 163 -0.08 -11.88 -17.55
N GLY A 164 -0.83 -12.74 -16.87
CA GLY A 164 -0.52 -14.16 -16.79
C GLY A 164 -0.62 -14.87 -18.13
N LEU A 165 -1.66 -14.61 -18.90
CA LEU A 165 -1.78 -15.15 -20.26
C LEU A 165 -0.59 -14.79 -21.14
N THR A 166 0.00 -13.60 -20.94
CA THR A 166 1.14 -13.12 -21.70
C THR A 166 2.48 -13.65 -21.19
N TYR A 167 2.72 -13.56 -19.87
CA TYR A 167 4.05 -13.76 -19.28
C TYR A 167 4.22 -15.09 -18.57
N TYR A 168 3.12 -15.70 -18.10
CA TYR A 168 3.13 -16.97 -17.36
C TYR A 168 1.89 -17.83 -17.70
N PRO A 169 1.76 -18.36 -18.94
CA PRO A 169 0.54 -19.05 -19.41
C PRO A 169 0.14 -20.29 -18.60
N SER A 170 1.07 -20.91 -17.87
CA SER A 170 0.80 -22.07 -17.01
C SER A 170 0.30 -21.71 -15.60
N LEU A 171 0.22 -20.41 -15.26
CA LEU A 171 -0.25 -19.93 -13.97
C LEU A 171 -1.71 -20.31 -13.75
N LYS A 172 -2.03 -20.92 -12.62
CA LYS A 172 -3.40 -21.22 -12.21
C LYS A 172 -4.00 -20.05 -11.45
N TYR A 173 -5.32 -19.88 -11.51
CA TYR A 173 -6.01 -18.79 -10.82
C TYR A 173 -7.04 -19.32 -9.84
N ILE A 174 -7.10 -18.71 -8.66
CA ILE A 174 -8.01 -19.06 -7.55
C ILE A 174 -8.74 -17.78 -7.14
N PRO A 175 -9.85 -17.40 -7.83
CA PRO A 175 -10.66 -16.28 -7.41
C PRO A 175 -11.40 -16.62 -6.11
N ILE A 176 -11.29 -15.74 -5.11
CA ILE A 176 -12.04 -15.84 -3.85
C ILE A 176 -13.19 -14.83 -3.92
N LEU A 177 -14.42 -15.34 -3.76
CA LEU A 177 -15.61 -14.50 -3.79
C LEU A 177 -15.61 -13.50 -2.62
N ARG A 178 -15.81 -12.23 -2.92
CA ARG A 178 -15.92 -11.17 -1.92
C ARG A 178 -17.35 -11.02 -1.46
N THR A 179 -17.53 -10.99 -0.16
CA THR A 179 -18.85 -10.91 0.49
C THR A 179 -19.25 -9.48 0.88
N SER A 180 -18.44 -8.46 0.58
CA SER A 180 -18.71 -7.06 0.97
C SER A 180 -18.61 -6.08 -0.19
N ASP A 181 -19.56 -5.14 -0.27
CA ASP A 181 -19.56 -4.01 -1.19
C ASP A 181 -18.47 -2.99 -0.83
N HIS A 182 -17.64 -2.61 -1.84
CA HIS A 182 -16.50 -1.71 -1.68
C HIS A 182 -16.84 -0.23 -1.46
N HIS A 183 -18.10 0.17 -1.63
CA HIS A 183 -18.50 1.58 -1.63
C HIS A 183 -18.98 2.12 -0.29
N GLU A 184 -19.16 1.27 0.72
CA GLU A 184 -19.55 1.75 2.03
C GLU A 184 -18.34 2.28 2.80
N ALA A 185 -18.31 3.61 3.01
CA ALA A 185 -17.42 4.28 3.97
C ALA A 185 -17.79 3.91 5.43
N ASN A 186 -18.82 3.11 5.62
CA ASN A 186 -19.28 2.62 6.90
C ASN A 186 -18.58 1.29 7.21
N ILE A 187 -18.16 1.15 8.45
CA ILE A 187 -17.61 -0.08 9.00
C ILE A 187 -18.78 -1.07 9.11
N THR A 188 -18.97 -1.93 8.12
CA THR A 188 -19.82 -3.12 8.28
C THR A 188 -19.10 -4.07 9.23
N LYS A 189 -19.84 -4.67 10.17
CA LYS A 189 -19.27 -5.39 11.32
C LYS A 189 -18.29 -6.52 10.94
N ASP A 190 -18.41 -7.10 9.74
CA ASP A 190 -17.67 -8.32 9.43
C ASP A 190 -16.43 -8.08 8.53
N PHE A 191 -16.49 -7.18 7.53
CA PHE A 191 -15.38 -6.96 6.59
C PHE A 191 -15.23 -5.48 6.20
N PRO A 192 -14.52 -4.66 7.01
CA PRO A 192 -14.33 -3.25 6.70
C PRO A 192 -13.41 -3.05 5.49
N SER A 193 -13.61 -1.99 4.73
CA SER A 193 -12.66 -1.61 3.69
C SER A 193 -11.38 -1.01 4.29
N GLY A 194 -10.23 -1.19 3.65
CA GLY A 194 -8.98 -0.54 4.06
C GLY A 194 -9.09 0.98 4.16
N THR A 195 -9.94 1.61 3.33
CA THR A 195 -10.22 3.06 3.38
C THR A 195 -10.94 3.46 4.66
N ALA A 196 -11.99 2.70 5.04
CA ALA A 196 -12.71 2.95 6.29
C ALA A 196 -11.80 2.80 7.51
N LEU A 197 -10.91 1.79 7.47
CA LEU A 197 -9.96 1.55 8.56
C LEU A 197 -8.90 2.66 8.66
N ARG A 198 -8.33 3.14 7.54
CA ARG A 198 -7.41 4.29 7.56
C ARG A 198 -8.07 5.56 8.10
N LYS A 199 -9.32 5.82 7.70
CA LYS A 199 -10.11 6.93 8.24
C LYS A 199 -10.29 6.81 9.74
N LEU A 200 -10.69 5.63 10.22
CA LEU A 200 -10.85 5.36 11.66
C LEU A 200 -9.55 5.62 12.44
N ILE A 201 -8.40 5.10 11.97
CA ILE A 201 -7.10 5.30 12.61
C ILE A 201 -6.75 6.79 12.70
N THR A 202 -6.96 7.54 11.61
CA THR A 202 -6.69 8.98 11.56
C THR A 202 -7.61 9.76 12.51
N GLU A 203 -8.90 9.40 12.58
CA GLU A 203 -9.88 10.05 13.47
C GLU A 203 -9.62 9.74 14.95
N MET A 204 -9.24 8.51 15.29
CA MET A 204 -8.84 8.13 16.65
C MET A 204 -7.66 8.95 17.14
N ALA A 205 -6.68 9.14 16.28
CA ALA A 205 -5.45 9.85 16.59
C ALA A 205 -5.64 11.35 16.78
N THR A 206 -6.62 11.96 16.10
CA THR A 206 -6.92 13.39 16.19
C THR A 206 -7.91 13.74 17.31
N GLY A 207 -8.41 12.74 18.05
CA GLY A 207 -9.44 12.95 19.08
C GLY A 207 -10.79 13.42 18.53
N SER A 208 -10.97 13.39 17.21
CA SER A 208 -12.15 13.91 16.49
C SER A 208 -13.30 12.90 16.46
N ASN A 209 -13.64 12.27 17.59
CA ASN A 209 -14.95 11.65 17.73
C ASN A 209 -15.94 12.76 18.16
N ASN A 210 -17.01 12.95 17.40
CA ASN A 210 -18.12 13.86 17.63
C ASN A 210 -18.70 13.79 19.07
N CYS A 211 -18.00 14.37 20.02
CA CYS A 211 -18.49 14.73 21.35
C CYS A 211 -17.87 16.08 21.71
N ASN A 212 -18.64 17.14 21.51
CA ASN A 212 -18.39 18.50 21.97
C ASN A 212 -17.06 19.17 21.57
N LYS A 213 -17.18 20.26 20.84
CA LYS A 213 -16.13 21.15 20.31
C LYS A 213 -15.16 21.78 21.32
N ASN A 214 -14.97 21.26 22.53
CA ASN A 214 -14.19 21.91 23.60
C ASN A 214 -13.12 21.03 24.27
N SER A 215 -12.65 19.93 23.65
CA SER A 215 -11.44 19.26 24.15
C SER A 215 -10.59 18.73 22.99
N ILE A 216 -9.77 19.63 22.47
CA ILE A 216 -8.70 19.30 21.54
C ILE A 216 -7.53 18.79 22.39
N TYR A 217 -7.41 17.47 22.54
CA TYR A 217 -6.13 16.85 22.96
C TYR A 217 -5.57 16.15 21.73
N THR A 218 -4.63 16.80 21.07
CA THR A 218 -3.77 16.18 20.05
C THR A 218 -2.66 15.42 20.77
N PHE A 219 -2.15 14.34 20.20
CA PHE A 219 -0.97 13.61 20.71
C PHE A 219 0.28 14.50 20.84
N THR A 220 0.28 15.69 20.26
CA THR A 220 1.33 16.71 20.34
C THR A 220 1.35 17.43 21.68
N ASP A 221 0.31 17.33 22.53
CA ASP A 221 0.23 18.03 23.81
C ASP A 221 0.72 17.18 25.00
N ILE A 222 1.16 15.95 24.74
CA ILE A 222 1.87 15.15 25.74
C ILE A 222 3.35 15.45 25.56
N ASP A 223 3.83 16.41 26.31
CA ASP A 223 5.23 16.79 26.38
C ASP A 223 6.05 15.58 26.90
N THR A 224 6.66 14.82 25.98
CA THR A 224 7.49 13.65 26.28
C THR A 224 8.82 14.03 26.92
N THR A 225 9.11 15.32 27.04
CA THR A 225 10.32 15.83 27.71
C THR A 225 10.29 15.70 29.24
N THR A 226 9.15 15.38 29.84
CA THR A 226 9.01 15.29 31.30
C THR A 226 9.39 13.91 31.87
N ILE A 227 9.78 12.93 31.06
CA ILE A 227 10.07 11.55 31.53
C ILE A 227 11.58 11.30 31.79
N THR A 228 12.49 12.21 31.39
CA THR A 228 13.94 11.94 31.44
C THR A 228 14.77 12.92 32.25
N SER A 229 14.27 13.49 33.34
CA SER A 229 15.16 14.19 34.28
C SER A 229 14.58 14.31 35.70
N THR A 230 14.74 13.29 36.51
CA THR A 230 14.67 13.44 37.93
C THR A 230 15.88 12.81 38.60
N ASN A 231 16.90 13.61 38.74
CA ASN A 231 17.80 13.56 39.87
C ASN A 231 18.40 14.95 40.08
N THR A 232 17.71 15.81 40.84
CA THR A 232 18.32 16.80 41.73
C THR A 232 17.28 17.31 42.72
N ASN A 233 17.65 17.29 43.97
CA ASN A 233 16.96 17.77 45.16
C ASN A 233 16.34 19.16 44.96
N THR A 234 15.04 19.31 45.27
CA THR A 234 14.52 20.37 46.13
C THR A 234 13.05 20.07 46.51
N ASN A 235 12.73 20.11 47.78
CA ASN A 235 11.42 19.98 48.40
C ASN A 235 10.47 21.10 47.92
N THR A 236 9.23 20.74 47.71
CA THR A 236 7.97 21.47 47.54
C THR A 236 7.41 21.45 46.11
N ASN A 237 6.34 20.69 45.96
CA ASN A 237 5.37 20.52 44.82
C ASN A 237 5.28 19.12 44.20
N SER A 238 5.65 18.06 44.95
CA SER A 238 5.61 16.67 44.43
C SER A 238 4.20 16.11 44.17
N THR A 239 3.18 16.63 44.86
CA THR A 239 1.80 16.11 44.76
C THR A 239 1.06 16.57 43.50
N ALA A 240 1.23 17.80 43.06
CA ALA A 240 0.57 18.32 41.87
C ALA A 240 1.11 17.67 40.58
N THR A 241 2.42 17.46 40.48
CA THR A 241 3.08 16.82 39.34
C THR A 241 2.72 15.34 39.26
N ALA A 242 2.72 14.64 40.41
CA ALA A 242 2.32 13.22 40.46
C ALA A 242 0.85 13.02 40.05
N THR A 243 -0.06 13.90 40.52
CA THR A 243 -1.48 13.83 40.19
C THR A 243 -1.74 14.10 38.68
N ALA A 244 -1.03 15.07 38.08
CA ALA A 244 -1.10 15.36 36.66
C ALA A 244 -0.60 14.18 35.83
N THR A 245 0.49 13.54 36.21
CA THR A 245 1.05 12.37 35.52
C THR A 245 0.10 11.16 35.61
N VAL A 246 -0.48 10.88 36.75
CA VAL A 246 -1.46 9.79 36.94
C VAL A 246 -2.72 10.03 36.12
N THR A 247 -3.24 11.27 36.09
CA THR A 247 -4.42 11.61 35.30
C THR A 247 -4.14 11.46 33.78
N THR A 248 -2.96 11.83 33.32
CA THR A 248 -2.54 11.68 31.92
C THR A 248 -2.40 10.22 31.53
N LEU A 249 -1.75 9.39 32.35
CA LEU A 249 -1.63 7.95 32.14
C LEU A 249 -2.99 7.24 32.13
N THR A 250 -3.91 7.63 33.01
CA THR A 250 -5.26 7.05 33.04
C THR A 250 -6.04 7.38 31.76
N LYS A 251 -5.95 8.61 31.25
CA LYS A 251 -6.56 9.01 29.99
C LYS A 251 -5.97 8.27 28.80
N LEU A 252 -4.65 8.12 28.76
CA LEU A 252 -3.95 7.38 27.70
C LEU A 252 -4.35 5.89 27.69
N ASN A 253 -4.42 5.27 28.85
CA ASN A 253 -4.85 3.87 29.01
C ASN A 253 -6.31 3.68 28.57
N ALA A 254 -7.20 4.61 28.90
CA ALA A 254 -8.59 4.59 28.47
C ALA A 254 -8.72 4.75 26.95
N LEU A 255 -7.92 5.62 26.34
CA LEU A 255 -7.87 5.80 24.89
C LEU A 255 -7.37 4.54 24.19
N ASN A 256 -6.27 3.96 24.65
CA ASN A 256 -5.70 2.73 24.12
C ASN A 256 -6.68 1.55 24.22
N SER A 257 -7.42 1.44 25.32
CA SER A 257 -8.45 0.43 25.51
C SER A 257 -9.61 0.60 24.50
N LYS A 258 -10.02 1.83 24.23
CA LYS A 258 -11.05 2.14 23.24
C LYS A 258 -10.58 1.82 21.83
N ILE A 259 -9.36 2.22 21.46
CA ILE A 259 -8.74 1.90 20.16
C ILE A 259 -8.68 0.38 19.96
N LYS A 260 -8.15 -0.34 20.96
CA LYS A 260 -8.05 -1.80 20.93
C LYS A 260 -9.41 -2.46 20.73
N LEU A 261 -10.44 -2.04 21.46
CA LEU A 261 -11.79 -2.61 21.35
C LEU A 261 -12.37 -2.43 19.93
N GLN A 262 -12.16 -1.26 19.32
CA GLN A 262 -12.63 -0.98 17.97
C GLN A 262 -11.82 -1.79 16.92
N LEU A 263 -10.51 -1.94 17.10
CA LEU A 263 -9.68 -2.73 16.20
C LEU A 263 -10.02 -4.23 16.26
N GLN A 264 -10.31 -4.78 17.44
CA GLN A 264 -10.65 -6.19 17.63
C GLN A 264 -11.89 -6.65 16.84
N SER A 265 -12.77 -5.74 16.44
CA SER A 265 -13.92 -6.08 15.58
C SER A 265 -13.58 -6.15 14.09
N ILE A 266 -12.42 -5.60 13.66
CA ILE A 266 -12.11 -5.40 12.24
C ILE A 266 -10.77 -5.99 11.79
N VAL A 267 -9.90 -6.36 12.76
CA VAL A 267 -8.66 -7.09 12.50
C VAL A 267 -8.55 -8.30 13.44
N PRO A 268 -7.78 -9.35 13.08
CA PRO A 268 -7.56 -10.46 13.98
C PRO A 268 -7.02 -10.00 15.35
N LYS A 269 -7.47 -10.63 16.42
CA LYS A 269 -7.15 -10.23 17.80
C LYS A 269 -5.64 -10.12 18.07
N THR A 270 -4.86 -11.04 17.53
CA THR A 270 -3.39 -11.05 17.65
C THR A 270 -2.75 -9.82 16.99
N ILE A 271 -3.36 -9.29 15.93
CA ILE A 271 -2.89 -8.10 15.21
C ILE A 271 -3.39 -6.82 15.88
N ALA A 272 -4.60 -6.84 16.48
CA ALA A 272 -5.19 -5.67 17.12
C ALA A 272 -4.33 -5.09 18.23
N ASP A 273 -3.73 -5.93 19.05
CA ASP A 273 -2.87 -5.51 20.16
C ASP A 273 -1.60 -4.82 19.67
N ASP A 274 -0.96 -5.41 18.68
CA ASP A 274 0.24 -4.87 18.05
C ASP A 274 -0.05 -3.55 17.31
N MET A 275 -1.13 -3.51 16.53
CA MET A 275 -1.58 -2.30 15.83
C MET A 275 -1.93 -1.18 16.81
N THR A 276 -2.56 -1.49 17.95
CA THR A 276 -2.84 -0.52 19.03
C THR A 276 -1.54 0.09 19.55
N ASN A 277 -0.51 -0.73 19.82
CA ASN A 277 0.78 -0.24 20.28
C ASN A 277 1.45 0.67 19.26
N ILE A 278 1.41 0.32 17.98
CA ILE A 278 1.98 1.14 16.89
C ILE A 278 1.26 2.48 16.80
N ILE A 279 -0.07 2.49 16.86
CA ILE A 279 -0.89 3.72 16.85
C ILE A 279 -0.57 4.59 18.07
N SER A 280 -0.54 4.00 19.27
CA SER A 280 -0.25 4.70 20.50
C SER A 280 1.14 5.34 20.53
N ASN A 281 2.10 4.72 19.81
CA ASN A 281 3.45 5.25 19.65
C ASN A 281 3.58 6.24 18.49
N GLY A 282 2.49 6.60 17.80
CA GLY A 282 2.48 7.52 16.68
C GLY A 282 3.27 7.02 15.43
N ALA A 283 3.52 5.70 15.33
CA ALA A 283 4.29 5.11 14.23
C ALA A 283 3.38 4.77 13.02
N TYR A 284 2.53 5.70 12.62
CA TYR A 284 1.64 5.63 11.47
C TYR A 284 1.67 6.95 10.70
N VAL A 285 1.32 6.89 9.39
CA VAL A 285 1.46 8.03 8.48
C VAL A 285 0.43 9.13 8.76
N ASN A 286 0.91 10.36 8.87
CA ASN A 286 0.12 11.57 8.77
C ASN A 286 0.09 12.02 7.30
N TYR A 287 -1.03 11.81 6.63
CA TYR A 287 -1.17 12.14 5.20
C TYR A 287 -1.07 13.64 4.92
N ASN A 288 -1.39 14.53 5.86
CA ASN A 288 -1.21 15.97 5.66
C ASN A 288 0.27 16.30 5.45
N ARG A 289 1.18 15.69 6.21
CA ARG A 289 2.64 15.88 6.02
C ARG A 289 3.09 15.41 4.64
N TYR A 290 2.59 14.28 4.18
CA TYR A 290 2.87 13.78 2.83
C TYR A 290 2.38 14.77 1.77
N TYR A 291 1.16 15.24 1.89
CA TYR A 291 0.57 16.16 0.92
C TYR A 291 1.22 17.54 0.94
N ASP A 292 1.67 18.04 2.09
CA ASP A 292 2.45 19.26 2.19
C ASP A 292 3.80 19.12 1.46
N MET A 293 4.44 17.94 1.54
CA MET A 293 5.66 17.61 0.79
C MET A 293 5.40 17.60 -0.72
N VAL A 294 4.37 16.88 -1.17
CA VAL A 294 3.95 16.87 -2.59
C VAL A 294 3.66 18.29 -3.07
N HIS A 295 2.97 19.08 -2.27
CA HIS A 295 2.58 20.46 -2.59
C HIS A 295 3.82 21.37 -2.71
N THR A 296 4.77 21.24 -1.79
CA THR A 296 6.05 21.97 -1.83
C THR A 296 6.84 21.64 -3.09
N LEU A 297 6.97 20.35 -3.43
CA LEU A 297 7.64 19.90 -4.63
C LEU A 297 6.93 20.37 -5.90
N SER A 298 5.59 20.38 -5.89
CA SER A 298 4.78 20.88 -7.01
C SER A 298 5.03 22.36 -7.31
N ARG A 299 5.19 23.20 -6.28
CA ARG A 299 5.52 24.64 -6.43
C ARG A 299 6.95 24.88 -6.85
N ARG A 300 7.88 24.06 -6.37
CA ARG A 300 9.31 24.18 -6.65
C ARG A 300 9.67 23.74 -8.08
N THR A 301 8.94 22.79 -8.64
CA THR A 301 9.26 22.16 -9.92
C THR A 301 8.67 22.98 -11.07
N SER A 302 9.51 23.38 -12.03
CA SER A 302 9.04 24.09 -13.22
C SER A 302 8.12 23.20 -14.08
N THR A 303 7.21 23.82 -14.83
CA THR A 303 6.27 23.10 -15.71
C THR A 303 6.99 22.18 -16.69
N ASN A 304 8.08 22.65 -17.34
CA ASN A 304 8.88 21.85 -18.24
C ASN A 304 9.52 20.63 -17.55
N LYS A 305 9.93 20.77 -16.27
CA LYS A 305 10.48 19.66 -15.51
C LYS A 305 9.39 18.67 -15.08
N LEU A 306 8.18 19.16 -14.75
CA LEU A 306 7.04 18.29 -14.43
C LEU A 306 6.76 17.31 -15.57
N GLU A 307 6.85 17.75 -16.82
CA GLU A 307 6.63 16.89 -18.00
C GLU A 307 7.52 15.65 -18.03
N SER A 308 8.70 15.67 -17.41
CA SER A 308 9.60 14.50 -17.37
C SER A 308 9.17 13.40 -16.42
N PHE A 309 8.27 13.67 -15.45
CA PHE A 309 7.83 12.69 -14.48
C PHE A 309 6.71 11.78 -15.02
N GLY A 310 6.56 10.62 -14.40
CA GLY A 310 5.57 9.64 -14.79
C GLY A 310 4.13 10.19 -14.84
N GLU A 311 3.38 9.82 -15.84
CA GLU A 311 1.98 10.21 -16.10
C GLU A 311 1.73 11.72 -16.34
N PHE A 312 2.75 12.59 -16.33
CA PHE A 312 2.63 13.99 -16.73
C PHE A 312 2.70 14.14 -18.25
N ASN A 313 1.59 14.01 -18.92
CA ASN A 313 1.43 14.10 -20.36
C ASN A 313 0.13 14.84 -20.71
N GLU A 314 -0.03 15.20 -21.99
CA GLU A 314 -1.25 15.80 -22.52
C GLU A 314 -1.58 17.19 -21.93
N GLY A 315 -0.59 17.95 -21.51
CA GLY A 315 -0.76 19.32 -21.00
C GLY A 315 -1.18 19.40 -19.51
N ILE A 316 -1.22 18.27 -18.80
CA ILE A 316 -1.61 18.26 -17.37
C ILE A 316 -0.59 18.99 -16.50
N GLU A 317 0.68 19.07 -16.90
CA GLU A 317 1.73 19.81 -16.22
C GLU A 317 1.39 21.30 -16.05
N HIS A 318 0.71 21.90 -17.03
CA HIS A 318 0.22 23.28 -16.93
C HIS A 318 -0.93 23.42 -15.91
N LEU A 319 -1.88 22.50 -15.95
CA LEU A 319 -2.98 22.45 -14.97
C LEU A 319 -2.46 22.21 -13.56
N TRP A 320 -1.46 21.32 -13.43
CA TRP A 320 -0.81 21.00 -12.15
C TRP A 320 -0.10 22.22 -11.57
N SER A 321 0.74 22.91 -12.36
CA SER A 321 1.46 24.11 -11.94
C SER A 321 0.50 25.23 -11.49
N LYS A 322 -0.62 25.40 -12.20
CA LYS A 322 -1.67 26.36 -11.80
C LYS A 322 -2.36 25.93 -10.51
N ALA A 323 -2.72 24.67 -10.37
CA ALA A 323 -3.40 24.15 -9.19
C ALA A 323 -2.50 24.13 -7.94
N ALA A 324 -1.19 23.94 -8.10
CA ALA A 324 -0.22 24.02 -7.01
C ALA A 324 -0.18 25.38 -6.30
N GLN A 325 -0.77 26.42 -6.87
CA GLN A 325 -0.92 27.73 -6.22
C GLN A 325 -2.07 27.79 -5.21
N GLN A 326 -2.96 26.78 -5.18
CA GLN A 326 -4.02 26.69 -4.17
C GLN A 326 -3.43 26.55 -2.75
N PRO A 327 -4.13 27.03 -1.71
CA PRO A 327 -3.59 27.01 -0.34
C PRO A 327 -3.43 25.60 0.25
N THR A 328 -4.15 24.60 -0.26
CA THR A 328 -4.07 23.23 0.21
C THR A 328 -4.01 22.23 -0.93
N TRP A 329 -3.38 21.09 -0.71
CA TRP A 329 -3.36 19.98 -1.66
C TRP A 329 -4.77 19.53 -2.09
N ASN A 330 -5.71 19.46 -1.15
CA ASN A 330 -7.09 19.06 -1.45
C ASN A 330 -7.76 20.01 -2.43
N LEU A 331 -7.55 21.31 -2.31
CA LEU A 331 -8.08 22.30 -3.24
C LEU A 331 -7.37 22.22 -4.60
N ALA A 332 -6.06 22.01 -4.62
CA ALA A 332 -5.30 21.77 -5.84
C ALA A 332 -5.86 20.57 -6.61
N MET A 333 -6.06 19.44 -5.92
CA MET A 333 -6.60 18.22 -6.54
C MET A 333 -8.04 18.38 -7.05
N LYS A 334 -8.90 19.08 -6.34
CA LYS A 334 -10.27 19.41 -6.81
C LYS A 334 -10.26 20.22 -8.10
N GLN A 335 -9.28 21.10 -8.28
CA GLN A 335 -9.16 21.94 -9.46
C GLN A 335 -8.76 21.13 -10.72
N ILE A 336 -7.92 20.10 -10.57
CA ILE A 336 -7.43 19.28 -11.68
C ILE A 336 -8.38 18.11 -11.98
N LYS A 337 -9.04 17.58 -10.96
CA LYS A 337 -9.88 16.38 -11.05
C LYS A 337 -10.95 16.51 -12.14
N SER A 338 -10.97 15.56 -13.05
CA SER A 338 -11.93 15.46 -14.14
C SER A 338 -12.30 13.99 -14.42
N LYS A 339 -13.13 13.73 -15.41
CA LYS A 339 -13.38 12.35 -15.88
C LYS A 339 -12.11 11.67 -16.37
N ARG A 340 -11.23 12.42 -17.02
CA ARG A 340 -9.94 11.95 -17.57
C ARG A 340 -8.89 11.75 -16.46
N TYR A 341 -8.82 12.66 -15.49
CA TYR A 341 -7.84 12.65 -14.41
C TYR A 341 -8.49 12.23 -13.10
N THR A 342 -8.43 10.92 -12.81
CA THR A 342 -8.96 10.36 -11.56
C THR A 342 -8.06 10.73 -10.38
N TYR A 343 -8.61 10.74 -9.15
CA TYR A 343 -7.79 11.00 -7.95
C TYR A 343 -6.60 10.04 -7.82
N ALA A 344 -6.79 8.75 -8.09
CA ALA A 344 -5.70 7.78 -8.02
C ALA A 344 -4.56 8.10 -9.02
N ARG A 345 -4.88 8.55 -10.25
CA ARG A 345 -3.87 9.01 -11.20
C ARG A 345 -3.13 10.24 -10.68
N LEU A 346 -3.86 11.24 -10.18
CA LEU A 346 -3.26 12.47 -9.64
C LEU A 346 -2.38 12.18 -8.40
N GLN A 347 -2.79 11.27 -7.55
CA GLN A 347 -2.00 10.84 -6.39
C GLN A 347 -0.71 10.12 -6.83
N ARG A 348 -0.76 9.22 -7.83
CA ARG A 348 0.44 8.60 -8.40
C ARG A 348 1.40 9.63 -9.00
N MET A 349 0.90 10.64 -9.72
CA MET A 349 1.71 11.74 -10.25
C MET A 349 2.44 12.48 -9.11
N GLY A 350 1.75 12.75 -7.99
CA GLY A 350 2.36 13.30 -6.78
C GLY A 350 3.45 12.39 -6.20
N ALA A 351 3.22 11.07 -6.19
CA ALA A 351 4.21 10.11 -5.73
C ALA A 351 5.42 10.01 -6.68
N TYR A 352 5.21 10.03 -7.99
CA TYR A 352 6.30 10.06 -8.98
C TYR A 352 7.16 11.31 -8.83
N LEU A 353 6.54 12.46 -8.62
CA LEU A 353 7.25 13.70 -8.33
C LEU A 353 8.07 13.61 -7.03
N THR A 354 7.50 13.03 -5.98
CA THR A 354 8.13 12.91 -4.66
C THR A 354 9.31 11.92 -4.68
N LEU A 355 9.18 10.82 -5.41
CA LEU A 355 10.18 9.75 -5.50
C LEU A 355 11.13 9.92 -6.69
N GLY A 356 10.98 10.97 -7.49
CA GLY A 356 11.84 11.20 -8.64
C GLY A 356 11.63 10.25 -9.82
N ILE A 357 10.48 9.57 -9.90
CA ILE A 357 10.20 8.57 -10.94
C ILE A 357 9.85 9.25 -12.26
N GLN A 358 10.74 9.12 -13.24
CA GLN A 358 10.61 9.72 -14.57
C GLN A 358 9.93 8.76 -15.56
N LYS A 359 9.46 9.30 -16.68
CA LYS A 359 8.79 8.54 -17.75
C LYS A 359 9.65 7.41 -18.31
N ASP A 360 10.92 7.68 -18.56
CA ASP A 360 11.83 6.69 -19.15
C ASP A 360 12.00 5.47 -18.23
N LEU A 361 12.03 5.71 -16.92
CA LEU A 361 12.10 4.64 -15.94
C LEU A 361 10.82 3.78 -15.92
N LEU A 362 9.65 4.41 -16.07
CA LEU A 362 8.39 3.65 -16.22
C LEU A 362 8.35 2.86 -17.52
N GLN A 363 8.92 3.38 -18.62
CA GLN A 363 9.06 2.64 -19.87
C GLN A 363 9.95 1.42 -19.70
N SER A 364 11.09 1.58 -19.04
CA SER A 364 11.98 0.44 -18.71
C SER A 364 11.26 -0.60 -17.85
N ALA A 365 10.46 -0.19 -16.87
CA ALA A 365 9.69 -1.10 -16.03
C ALA A 365 8.59 -1.87 -16.81
N ILE A 366 8.00 -1.25 -17.84
CA ILE A 366 7.05 -1.95 -18.72
C ILE A 366 7.76 -3.05 -19.54
N GLN A 367 8.96 -2.78 -20.02
CA GLN A 367 9.74 -3.70 -20.86
C GLN A 367 10.40 -4.81 -20.03
N GLU A 368 10.97 -4.47 -18.88
CA GLU A 368 11.74 -5.38 -18.03
C GLU A 368 10.92 -5.86 -16.82
N ALA A 369 11.26 -7.06 -16.30
CA ALA A 369 10.68 -7.60 -15.08
C ALA A 369 11.27 -6.94 -13.82
N PRO A 370 10.67 -7.14 -12.62
CA PRO A 370 11.36 -6.88 -11.36
C PRO A 370 12.73 -7.58 -11.32
N GLN A 371 13.76 -6.83 -10.92
CA GLN A 371 15.14 -7.30 -10.99
C GLN A 371 15.60 -8.06 -9.74
N TYR A 372 14.79 -8.06 -8.70
CA TYR A 372 14.99 -8.76 -7.44
C TYR A 372 13.67 -9.00 -6.72
N ALA A 373 13.67 -9.93 -5.79
CA ALA A 373 12.64 -10.15 -4.80
C ALA A 373 13.21 -9.89 -3.41
N ARG A 374 12.59 -9.00 -2.61
CA ARG A 374 13.01 -8.72 -1.23
C ARG A 374 12.15 -9.48 -0.24
N LEU A 375 12.77 -10.32 0.59
CA LEU A 375 12.10 -11.01 1.67
C LEU A 375 11.82 -10.04 2.83
N LEU A 376 10.56 -9.93 3.26
CA LEU A 376 10.16 -9.11 4.41
C LEU A 376 9.89 -9.93 5.67
N ALA A 377 9.16 -11.06 5.52
CA ALA A 377 8.82 -11.93 6.64
C ALA A 377 8.57 -13.37 6.17
N PHE A 378 8.73 -14.34 7.08
CA PHE A 378 8.46 -15.76 6.83
C PHE A 378 8.23 -16.51 8.15
N ASN A 379 7.60 -17.71 8.04
CA ASN A 379 7.40 -18.64 9.15
C ASN A 379 8.17 -19.97 8.90
N ASP A 380 7.98 -20.97 9.76
CA ASP A 380 8.64 -22.29 9.64
C ASP A 380 8.29 -22.99 8.32
N ARG A 381 7.04 -22.91 7.85
CA ARG A 381 6.62 -23.52 6.59
C ARG A 381 7.33 -22.87 5.39
N GLY A 382 7.45 -21.54 5.41
CA GLY A 382 8.13 -20.77 4.36
C GLY A 382 9.64 -21.02 4.30
N ARG A 383 10.26 -21.41 5.40
CA ARG A 383 11.73 -21.51 5.52
C ARG A 383 12.38 -22.46 4.51
N GLN A 384 11.72 -23.57 4.18
CA GLN A 384 12.27 -24.52 3.20
C GLN A 384 12.22 -23.96 1.77
N TRP A 385 11.14 -23.26 1.43
CA TRP A 385 10.97 -22.65 0.12
C TRP A 385 12.03 -21.59 -0.19
N LEU A 386 12.54 -20.89 0.81
CA LEU A 386 13.61 -19.88 0.66
C LEU A 386 14.96 -20.46 0.20
N ARG A 387 15.10 -21.79 0.13
CA ARG A 387 16.29 -22.48 -0.35
C ARG A 387 16.24 -22.84 -1.84
N ASN A 388 15.10 -22.59 -2.49
CA ASN A 388 14.96 -22.82 -3.93
C ASN A 388 15.79 -21.80 -4.72
N ASP A 389 16.18 -22.19 -5.92
CA ASP A 389 16.73 -21.28 -6.91
C ASP A 389 15.59 -20.52 -7.61
N PHE A 390 15.77 -19.23 -7.83
CA PHE A 390 14.80 -18.34 -8.46
C PHE A 390 15.42 -17.67 -9.69
N GLU A 391 14.58 -17.22 -10.64
CA GLU A 391 15.07 -16.51 -11.83
C GLU A 391 15.66 -15.12 -11.49
N ILE A 392 15.36 -14.58 -10.32
CA ILE A 392 15.86 -13.28 -9.82
C ILE A 392 16.43 -13.43 -8.40
N PRO A 393 17.40 -12.60 -8.00
CA PRO A 393 17.98 -12.65 -6.65
C PRO A 393 16.93 -12.47 -5.56
N LEU A 394 16.94 -13.35 -4.55
CA LEU A 394 16.15 -13.20 -3.32
C LEU A 394 16.97 -12.44 -2.26
N ILE A 395 16.65 -11.17 -2.05
CA ILE A 395 17.39 -10.29 -1.14
C ILE A 395 16.88 -10.45 0.29
N GLN A 396 17.76 -10.88 1.18
CA GLN A 396 17.51 -11.00 2.63
C GLN A 396 18.18 -9.89 3.43
N LYS A 397 19.30 -9.34 2.94
CA LYS A 397 20.04 -8.25 3.58
C LYS A 397 20.15 -7.08 2.60
N TRP A 398 19.45 -6.00 2.89
CA TRP A 398 19.36 -4.85 2.00
C TRP A 398 20.73 -4.22 1.70
N ALA A 399 21.64 -4.19 2.69
CA ALA A 399 23.00 -3.70 2.51
C ALA A 399 23.90 -4.60 1.63
N LYS A 400 23.43 -5.81 1.30
CA LYS A 400 24.15 -6.78 0.46
C LYS A 400 23.47 -7.00 -0.88
N VAL A 401 22.88 -5.94 -1.43
CA VAL A 401 22.32 -5.99 -2.79
C VAL A 401 23.43 -6.40 -3.74
N PRO A 402 23.21 -7.44 -4.57
CA PRO A 402 24.22 -7.91 -5.48
C PRO A 402 24.74 -6.80 -6.39
N ASN A 403 26.06 -6.65 -6.49
CA ASN A 403 26.68 -5.71 -7.42
C ASN A 403 26.41 -6.04 -8.90
N GLU A 404 25.81 -7.23 -9.13
CA GLU A 404 25.44 -7.74 -10.45
C GLU A 404 24.08 -7.23 -10.94
N LEU A 405 23.35 -6.46 -10.13
CA LEU A 405 22.13 -5.84 -10.60
C LEU A 405 22.42 -4.87 -11.75
N ASN A 406 21.61 -4.97 -12.80
CA ASN A 406 21.66 -4.01 -13.91
C ASN A 406 21.22 -2.61 -13.44
N THR A 407 21.30 -1.61 -14.32
CA THR A 407 20.96 -0.22 -14.02
C THR A 407 19.53 -0.08 -13.49
N LEU A 408 18.56 -0.82 -14.05
CA LEU A 408 17.18 -0.80 -13.58
C LEU A 408 17.08 -1.34 -12.14
N GLY A 409 17.73 -2.46 -11.85
CA GLY A 409 17.74 -3.06 -10.51
C GLY A 409 18.35 -2.13 -9.46
N GLN A 410 19.45 -1.45 -9.78
CA GLN A 410 20.07 -0.47 -8.90
C GLN A 410 19.15 0.74 -8.67
N THR A 411 18.49 1.24 -9.71
CA THR A 411 17.53 2.34 -9.60
C THR A 411 16.30 1.93 -8.77
N MET A 412 15.78 0.71 -8.97
CA MET A 412 14.69 0.16 -8.16
C MET A 412 15.07 0.11 -6.68
N HIS A 413 16.28 -0.36 -6.36
CA HIS A 413 16.79 -0.41 -4.98
C HIS A 413 16.86 0.98 -4.34
N GLN A 414 17.32 2.01 -5.08
CA GLN A 414 17.36 3.38 -4.59
C GLN A 414 15.95 3.94 -4.34
N ILE A 415 15.00 3.69 -5.25
CA ILE A 415 13.62 4.12 -5.11
C ILE A 415 12.93 3.44 -3.92
N ASP A 416 13.14 2.15 -3.72
CA ASP A 416 12.54 1.41 -2.59
C ASP A 416 13.06 1.95 -1.26
N THR A 417 14.37 2.26 -1.18
CA THR A 417 14.97 2.91 0.01
C THR A 417 14.38 4.31 0.23
N LEU A 418 14.32 5.14 -0.82
CA LEU A 418 13.75 6.47 -0.75
C LEU A 418 12.28 6.45 -0.36
N ALA A 419 11.51 5.50 -0.88
CA ALA A 419 10.10 5.33 -0.54
C ALA A 419 9.91 5.05 0.96
N THR A 420 10.79 4.27 1.56
CA THR A 420 10.77 4.01 3.01
C THR A 420 11.14 5.25 3.81
N ASP A 421 12.15 5.99 3.37
CA ASP A 421 12.59 7.23 4.03
C ASP A 421 11.50 8.32 3.97
N ILE A 422 10.85 8.48 2.82
CA ILE A 422 9.73 9.43 2.66
C ILE A 422 8.53 9.01 3.52
N GLN A 423 8.19 7.72 3.57
CA GLN A 423 7.14 7.23 4.46
C GLN A 423 7.48 7.54 5.93
N ALA A 424 8.72 7.31 6.35
CA ALA A 424 9.17 7.59 7.71
C ALA A 424 9.03 9.07 8.07
N LEU A 425 9.41 10.01 7.18
CA LEU A 425 9.24 11.44 7.38
C LEU A 425 7.78 11.86 7.59
N CYS A 426 6.83 11.06 7.11
CA CYS A 426 5.40 11.32 7.25
C CYS A 426 4.81 10.76 8.55
N LEU A 427 5.55 10.06 9.41
CA LEU A 427 5.02 9.51 10.66
C LEU A 427 4.60 10.63 11.63
N HIS A 428 3.58 10.34 12.47
CA HIS A 428 3.13 11.26 13.51
C HIS A 428 4.23 11.53 14.54
N ASN A 429 4.84 10.47 15.09
CA ASN A 429 5.91 10.58 16.06
C ASN A 429 7.23 10.96 15.37
N GLU A 430 7.77 12.14 15.68
CA GLU A 430 8.99 12.65 15.09
C GLU A 430 10.24 11.82 15.41
N VAL A 431 10.31 11.21 16.59
CA VAL A 431 11.42 10.34 16.97
C VAL A 431 11.49 9.08 16.08
N LYS A 432 10.35 8.69 15.46
CA LYS A 432 10.27 7.55 14.53
C LYS A 432 10.60 7.92 13.08
N ARG A 433 10.88 9.18 12.76
CA ARG A 433 11.17 9.65 11.40
C ARG A 433 12.61 9.41 10.96
N MET A 434 13.18 8.29 11.39
CA MET A 434 14.55 7.91 11.03
C MET A 434 14.63 7.48 9.57
N GLY A 435 15.65 7.96 8.85
CA GLY A 435 15.99 7.47 7.52
C GLY A 435 16.80 6.17 7.57
N HIS A 436 17.00 5.57 6.38
CA HIS A 436 17.79 4.37 6.18
C HIS A 436 17.30 3.13 6.95
N MET A 437 16.02 3.09 7.31
CA MET A 437 15.45 1.97 8.06
C MET A 437 15.54 0.65 7.29
N ASP A 438 15.54 0.68 5.96
CA ASP A 438 15.72 -0.50 5.12
C ASP A 438 17.03 -1.25 5.39
N TYR A 439 18.07 -0.54 5.79
CA TYR A 439 19.39 -1.14 6.11
C TYR A 439 19.48 -1.72 7.52
N THR A 440 18.55 -1.33 8.40
CA THR A 440 18.51 -1.81 9.79
C THR A 440 17.59 -3.01 9.98
N TYR A 441 16.58 -3.18 9.13
CA TYR A 441 15.64 -4.30 9.20
C TYR A 441 16.15 -5.52 8.46
N THR A 442 16.05 -6.67 9.11
CA THR A 442 16.22 -8.00 8.50
C THR A 442 14.85 -8.65 8.31
N PRO A 443 14.72 -9.67 7.42
CA PRO A 443 13.48 -10.43 7.31
C PRO A 443 13.03 -10.96 8.67
N GLN A 444 11.74 -10.76 8.97
CA GLN A 444 11.18 -11.18 10.26
C GLN A 444 10.82 -12.66 10.20
N TYR A 445 11.40 -13.44 11.10
CA TYR A 445 11.00 -14.82 11.34
C TYR A 445 9.93 -14.86 12.44
N ILE A 446 8.77 -15.41 12.14
CA ILE A 446 7.61 -15.48 13.04
C ILE A 446 7.25 -16.96 13.20
N LYS A 447 7.32 -17.46 14.43
CA LYS A 447 7.01 -18.85 14.79
C LYS A 447 5.51 -19.11 14.72
#